data_72efd37c19c2ad63677a2d98a2f2d351
#
_entry.id   72efd37c19c2ad63677a2d98a2f2d351
#
_cell.length_a   1.000
_cell.length_b   1.000
_cell.length_c   1.000
_cell.angle_alpha   90.00
_cell.angle_beta   90.00
_cell.angle_gamma   90.00
#
_symmetry.space_group_name_H-M   'P 1'
#
loop_
_entity.id
_entity.type
_entity.pdbx_description
1 polymer ?
#
loop_
_entity_poly.entity_id
_entity_poly.type
_entity_poly.pdbx_seq_one_letter_code
_entity_poly.pdbx_strand_id
1 'polypeptide(L)'
;MGRNVHDSRFRHRYLSHDALTHQLKAWVQAYPDLAHLQNIGVSPEGLEIWVLTIGPEPERQRPAVWVDGNMHGTELAGSSVALAVAEAALALHTESLPLPGELPEHLRRFLQDVLFYVCPRISPDGAEQVLRQGGFVRSAPRRSPEAAERPYWRAQDLDGDGRCRYLRLEDAAGDFVASPDYPGLMLPRELDDPPPYWRLYPEGVIEHWDGETIPEPQWLQGMPDFNRNFPWSWRPEPEQVGAGQYPGSEPETRAVIDFAIAHPNLYAWLNLHTFGGVFIRPLIDAPDSRMDQEDLAIYRQLAAWGRSHVGYPTVSGFEEFTYQPETPLHGDLTEFAYHQRGCVAQVCELWDLFQRMDRPRPKRFVEHYTALDREDMEWLARWDREHNRQRLFHPWQAVRHPQLGEVEVGGLDPVSGIWNPPPEKLPAICQGIAGYWLRVAALLPRLAIADTRCTPLGEGHWELRVRVENRGYLPTHGLNAARERPWNTGVEARVSVKGCQLQNPGQVRQSLGHLAGWGRGLGEASQMPWFQRSGGNGHQATVRWIIRGEGEVKVHIGGSRLGQVTRTISIPDHPTPAASGSHTCS
;
A
#
# COMPACT_ATOMS: atom_id res chain seq x y z
N MET A 1 -24.04 -11.72 -25.68
CA MET A 1 -24.15 -10.50 -24.83
C MET A 1 -22.76 -10.19 -24.33
N GLY A 2 -22.08 -9.22 -24.94
CA GLY A 2 -20.74 -8.76 -24.49
C GLY A 2 -20.87 -8.15 -23.10
N ARG A 3 -20.37 -8.85 -22.09
CA ARG A 3 -20.26 -8.30 -20.74
C ARG A 3 -19.26 -7.14 -20.79
N ASN A 4 -19.67 -6.00 -20.27
CA ASN A 4 -18.88 -4.78 -20.29
C ASN A 4 -17.64 -4.99 -19.39
N VAL A 5 -16.50 -5.33 -19.96
CA VAL A 5 -15.20 -5.55 -19.27
C VAL A 5 -14.72 -4.27 -18.57
N HIS A 6 -15.26 -3.13 -18.99
CA HIS A 6 -14.95 -1.79 -18.50
C HIS A 6 -15.94 -1.31 -17.43
N ASP A 7 -16.42 -2.22 -16.57
CA ASP A 7 -17.31 -1.84 -15.48
C ASP A 7 -16.54 -1.10 -14.39
N SER A 8 -16.48 0.23 -14.51
CA SER A 8 -15.84 1.12 -13.53
C SER A 8 -16.68 1.37 -12.27
N ARG A 9 -17.65 0.49 -11.97
CA ARG A 9 -18.55 0.66 -10.81
C ARG A 9 -17.81 0.86 -9.49
N PHE A 10 -16.62 0.26 -9.32
CA PHE A 10 -15.78 0.45 -8.15
C PHE A 10 -15.35 1.91 -7.89
N ARG A 11 -15.47 2.79 -8.90
CA ARG A 11 -15.20 4.23 -8.76
C ARG A 11 -16.41 5.01 -8.22
N HIS A 12 -17.59 4.39 -8.19
CA HIS A 12 -18.85 5.05 -7.85
C HIS A 12 -19.61 4.37 -6.72
N ARG A 13 -19.11 3.23 -6.24
CA ARG A 13 -19.65 2.51 -5.08
C ARG A 13 -18.61 1.56 -4.51
N TYR A 14 -18.74 1.25 -3.23
CA TYR A 14 -17.94 0.22 -2.57
C TYR A 14 -18.48 -1.16 -2.94
N LEU A 15 -17.60 -2.04 -3.42
CA LEU A 15 -17.98 -3.36 -3.91
C LEU A 15 -18.01 -4.39 -2.77
N SER A 16 -18.99 -5.29 -2.76
CA SER A 16 -18.93 -6.52 -1.97
C SER A 16 -17.75 -7.38 -2.42
N HIS A 17 -17.36 -8.35 -1.60
CA HIS A 17 -16.25 -9.26 -1.92
C HIS A 17 -16.52 -10.05 -3.21
N ASP A 18 -17.76 -10.53 -3.40
CA ASP A 18 -18.18 -11.22 -4.63
C ASP A 18 -18.06 -10.32 -5.87
N ALA A 19 -18.52 -9.07 -5.77
CA ALA A 19 -18.43 -8.12 -6.89
C ALA A 19 -16.99 -7.75 -7.22
N LEU A 20 -16.13 -7.59 -6.20
CA LEU A 20 -14.70 -7.36 -6.34
C LEU A 20 -14.01 -8.56 -7.01
N THR A 21 -14.27 -9.77 -6.51
CA THR A 21 -13.75 -11.03 -7.08
C THR A 21 -14.18 -11.19 -8.54
N HIS A 22 -15.43 -10.86 -8.85
CA HIS A 22 -15.93 -10.89 -10.22
C HIS A 22 -15.17 -9.91 -11.12
N GLN A 23 -14.90 -8.68 -10.65
CA GLN A 23 -14.12 -7.68 -11.39
C GLN A 23 -12.70 -8.18 -11.70
N LEU A 24 -12.01 -8.77 -10.71
CA LEU A 24 -10.65 -9.31 -10.90
C LEU A 24 -10.64 -10.44 -11.93
N LYS A 25 -11.57 -11.40 -11.81
CA LYS A 25 -11.71 -12.52 -12.76
C LYS A 25 -12.07 -12.04 -14.19
N ALA A 26 -12.88 -10.99 -14.31
CA ALA A 26 -13.21 -10.39 -15.60
C ALA A 26 -11.97 -9.78 -16.30
N TRP A 27 -11.09 -9.12 -15.56
CA TRP A 27 -9.84 -8.60 -16.13
C TRP A 27 -8.89 -9.71 -16.57
N VAL A 28 -8.72 -10.78 -15.79
CA VAL A 28 -7.91 -11.94 -16.21
C VAL A 28 -8.47 -12.59 -17.48
N GLN A 29 -9.78 -12.72 -17.58
CA GLN A 29 -10.42 -13.26 -18.78
C GLN A 29 -10.23 -12.35 -20.02
N ALA A 30 -10.25 -11.03 -19.80
CA ALA A 30 -10.11 -10.06 -20.90
C ALA A 30 -8.65 -9.85 -21.34
N TYR A 31 -7.71 -10.00 -20.42
CA TYR A 31 -6.29 -9.73 -20.63
C TYR A 31 -5.40 -10.90 -20.15
N PRO A 32 -5.57 -12.12 -20.68
CA PRO A 32 -4.89 -13.32 -20.16
C PRO A 32 -3.36 -13.26 -20.24
N ASP A 33 -2.81 -12.52 -21.23
CA ASP A 33 -1.36 -12.35 -21.40
C ASP A 33 -0.77 -11.25 -20.49
N LEU A 34 -1.62 -10.46 -19.82
CA LEU A 34 -1.24 -9.31 -18.99
C LEU A 34 -1.60 -9.47 -17.51
N ALA A 35 -2.59 -10.29 -17.19
CA ALA A 35 -3.15 -10.37 -15.86
C ALA A 35 -3.20 -11.82 -15.35
N HIS A 36 -2.68 -12.03 -14.14
CA HIS A 36 -2.74 -13.30 -13.43
C HIS A 36 -3.33 -13.08 -12.04
N LEU A 37 -4.33 -13.88 -11.66
CA LEU A 37 -4.99 -13.82 -10.35
C LEU A 37 -4.58 -14.99 -9.48
N GLN A 38 -4.07 -14.67 -8.29
CA GLN A 38 -3.64 -15.66 -7.29
C GLN A 38 -4.42 -15.47 -5.99
N ASN A 39 -4.94 -16.56 -5.43
CA ASN A 39 -5.38 -16.61 -4.04
C ASN A 39 -4.15 -16.83 -3.15
N ILE A 40 -3.83 -15.86 -2.29
CA ILE A 40 -2.67 -15.92 -1.39
C ILE A 40 -3.04 -16.40 0.02
N GLY A 41 -4.33 -16.46 0.36
CA GLY A 41 -4.82 -16.89 1.66
C GLY A 41 -6.34 -16.86 1.73
N VAL A 42 -6.86 -17.40 2.82
CA VAL A 42 -8.30 -17.45 3.09
C VAL A 42 -8.53 -16.92 4.50
N SER A 43 -9.49 -16.03 4.66
CA SER A 43 -9.90 -15.50 5.95
C SER A 43 -10.63 -16.57 6.80
N PRO A 44 -10.78 -16.37 8.12
CA PRO A 44 -11.51 -17.29 8.98
C PRO A 44 -12.97 -17.54 8.58
N GLU A 45 -13.65 -16.57 7.92
CA GLU A 45 -15.00 -16.76 7.39
C GLU A 45 -15.03 -17.40 5.99
N GLY A 46 -13.86 -17.80 5.46
CA GLY A 46 -13.77 -18.56 4.20
C GLY A 46 -13.67 -17.71 2.94
N LEU A 47 -13.39 -16.40 3.07
CA LEU A 47 -13.23 -15.49 1.93
C LEU A 47 -11.78 -15.44 1.46
N GLU A 48 -11.58 -15.49 0.13
CA GLU A 48 -10.23 -15.49 -0.47
C GLU A 48 -9.56 -14.12 -0.39
N ILE A 49 -8.23 -14.12 -0.21
CA ILE A 49 -7.39 -12.94 -0.30
C ILE A 49 -6.70 -12.95 -1.66
N TRP A 50 -7.12 -12.04 -2.54
CA TRP A 50 -6.68 -12.01 -3.92
C TRP A 50 -5.50 -11.08 -4.16
N VAL A 51 -4.53 -11.54 -4.95
CA VAL A 51 -3.52 -10.70 -5.60
C VAL A 51 -3.65 -10.80 -7.11
N LEU A 52 -3.83 -9.66 -7.75
CA LEU A 52 -3.79 -9.52 -9.20
C LEU A 52 -2.39 -9.05 -9.63
N THR A 53 -1.67 -9.87 -10.38
CA THR A 53 -0.39 -9.52 -11.01
C THR A 53 -0.65 -8.96 -12.41
N ILE A 54 -0.11 -7.78 -12.73
CA ILE A 54 -0.32 -7.11 -14.01
C ILE A 54 1.02 -6.77 -14.66
N GLY A 55 1.13 -7.06 -15.93
CA GLY A 55 2.26 -6.80 -16.83
C GLY A 55 2.44 -7.95 -17.82
N PRO A 56 3.12 -7.77 -18.98
CA PRO A 56 3.38 -8.84 -19.94
C PRO A 56 4.12 -10.01 -19.29
N GLU A 57 3.77 -11.24 -19.63
CA GLU A 57 4.35 -12.43 -19.00
C GLU A 57 4.34 -12.30 -17.46
N PRO A 58 3.16 -12.26 -16.81
CA PRO A 58 3.03 -11.90 -15.38
C PRO A 58 3.80 -12.83 -14.43
N GLU A 59 4.14 -14.06 -14.86
CA GLU A 59 4.93 -15.01 -14.10
C GLU A 59 6.46 -14.77 -14.22
N ARG A 60 6.89 -13.96 -15.19
CA ARG A 60 8.31 -13.64 -15.37
C ARG A 60 8.76 -12.61 -14.33
N GLN A 61 9.62 -13.03 -13.41
CA GLN A 61 10.17 -12.16 -12.37
C GLN A 61 10.93 -10.96 -12.97
N ARG A 62 10.59 -9.76 -12.52
CA ARG A 62 11.25 -8.47 -12.80
C ARG A 62 10.82 -7.45 -11.74
N PRO A 63 11.43 -6.24 -11.71
CA PRO A 63 11.06 -5.24 -10.70
C PRO A 63 9.57 -4.97 -10.63
N ALA A 64 9.04 -4.92 -9.41
CA ALA A 64 7.62 -4.82 -9.14
C ALA A 64 7.30 -3.77 -8.09
N VAL A 65 6.05 -3.27 -8.16
CA VAL A 65 5.41 -2.47 -7.11
C VAL A 65 4.21 -3.21 -6.54
N TRP A 66 3.89 -2.92 -5.29
CA TRP A 66 2.72 -3.46 -4.60
C TRP A 66 1.78 -2.34 -4.18
N VAL A 67 0.49 -2.56 -4.30
CA VAL A 67 -0.56 -1.75 -3.68
C VAL A 67 -1.58 -2.66 -3.01
N ASP A 68 -1.94 -2.32 -1.79
CA ASP A 68 -3.03 -2.97 -1.08
C ASP A 68 -4.01 -1.96 -0.52
N GLY A 69 -5.19 -2.46 -0.13
CA GLY A 69 -6.20 -1.67 0.52
C GLY A 69 -7.05 -2.48 1.49
N ASN A 70 -7.85 -1.76 2.26
CA ASN A 70 -8.84 -2.34 3.16
C ASN A 70 -8.24 -3.37 4.13
N MET A 71 -7.09 -3.01 4.70
CA MET A 71 -6.49 -3.73 5.82
C MET A 71 -7.35 -3.60 7.08
N HIS A 72 -7.95 -2.43 7.28
CA HIS A 72 -8.97 -2.20 8.28
C HIS A 72 -10.36 -2.30 7.65
N GLY A 73 -11.28 -3.00 8.30
CA GLY A 73 -12.58 -3.36 7.73
C GLY A 73 -13.42 -2.16 7.31
N THR A 74 -13.41 -1.09 8.11
CA THR A 74 -14.19 0.13 7.85
C THR A 74 -13.64 0.97 6.68
N GLU A 75 -12.40 0.78 6.25
CA GLU A 75 -11.68 1.62 5.29
C GLU A 75 -11.88 1.16 3.84
N LEU A 76 -13.12 1.17 3.37
CA LEU A 76 -13.55 0.58 2.10
C LEU A 76 -12.93 1.24 0.85
N ALA A 77 -12.58 2.53 0.93
CA ALA A 77 -12.06 3.29 -0.20
C ALA A 77 -10.73 2.73 -0.73
N GLY A 78 -9.92 2.11 0.15
CA GLY A 78 -8.68 1.45 -0.24
C GLY A 78 -8.88 0.39 -1.32
N SER A 79 -9.94 -0.43 -1.22
CA SER A 79 -10.29 -1.42 -2.25
C SER A 79 -10.53 -0.78 -3.62
N SER A 80 -11.30 0.31 -3.66
CA SER A 80 -11.62 1.01 -4.91
C SER A 80 -10.40 1.66 -5.55
N VAL A 81 -9.52 2.27 -4.74
CA VAL A 81 -8.29 2.90 -5.23
C VAL A 81 -7.29 1.85 -5.71
N ALA A 82 -7.15 0.72 -5.02
CA ALA A 82 -6.32 -0.39 -5.48
C ALA A 82 -6.79 -0.94 -6.84
N LEU A 83 -8.12 -1.11 -7.03
CA LEU A 83 -8.68 -1.47 -8.34
C LEU A 83 -8.41 -0.40 -9.41
N ALA A 84 -8.41 0.89 -9.05
CA ALA A 84 -8.06 1.95 -10.00
C ALA A 84 -6.57 1.92 -10.41
N VAL A 85 -5.68 1.52 -9.50
CA VAL A 85 -4.27 1.26 -9.83
C VAL A 85 -4.14 0.06 -10.76
N ALA A 86 -4.90 -1.01 -10.53
CA ALA A 86 -4.93 -2.18 -11.42
C ALA A 86 -5.39 -1.80 -12.84
N GLU A 87 -6.48 -1.04 -12.95
CA GLU A 87 -6.97 -0.53 -14.24
C GLU A 87 -5.92 0.36 -14.94
N ALA A 88 -5.24 1.25 -14.19
CA ALA A 88 -4.17 2.09 -14.72
C ALA A 88 -2.95 1.27 -15.21
N ALA A 89 -2.59 0.20 -14.51
CA ALA A 89 -1.53 -0.71 -14.94
C ALA A 89 -1.91 -1.46 -16.24
N LEU A 90 -3.15 -1.92 -16.38
CA LEU A 90 -3.66 -2.49 -17.63
C LEU A 90 -3.65 -1.46 -18.76
N ALA A 91 -4.02 -0.20 -18.48
CA ALA A 91 -4.03 0.88 -19.46
C ALA A 91 -2.64 1.24 -20.05
N LEU A 92 -1.54 0.83 -19.39
CA LEU A 92 -0.19 0.95 -19.98
C LEU A 92 -0.02 0.11 -21.24
N HIS A 93 -0.79 -0.97 -21.37
CA HIS A 93 -0.66 -1.99 -22.42
C HIS A 93 -1.81 -2.02 -23.42
N THR A 94 -2.88 -1.27 -23.18
CA THR A 94 -4.06 -1.22 -24.04
C THR A 94 -4.58 0.20 -24.21
N GLU A 95 -5.12 0.48 -25.40
CA GLU A 95 -5.79 1.76 -25.69
C GLU A 95 -7.27 1.76 -25.24
N SER A 96 -7.80 0.61 -24.86
CA SER A 96 -9.21 0.47 -24.44
C SER A 96 -9.50 1.04 -23.06
N LEU A 97 -8.46 1.32 -22.26
CA LEU A 97 -8.57 1.88 -20.91
C LEU A 97 -7.87 3.25 -20.83
N PRO A 98 -8.46 4.25 -20.17
CA PRO A 98 -7.85 5.56 -20.01
C PRO A 98 -6.73 5.53 -18.96
N LEU A 99 -5.60 6.18 -19.26
CA LEU A 99 -4.56 6.45 -18.27
C LEU A 99 -5.03 7.55 -17.30
N PRO A 100 -4.66 7.48 -16.01
CA PRO A 100 -4.98 8.51 -15.03
C PRO A 100 -4.07 9.74 -15.20
N GLY A 101 -4.48 10.67 -16.06
CA GLY A 101 -3.74 11.88 -16.41
C GLY A 101 -2.64 11.68 -17.46
N GLU A 102 -1.91 12.77 -17.74
CA GLU A 102 -0.80 12.74 -18.71
C GLU A 102 0.42 12.02 -18.14
N LEU A 103 0.92 11.05 -18.87
CA LEU A 103 2.14 10.33 -18.58
C LEU A 103 3.10 10.48 -19.77
N PRO A 104 4.31 11.06 -19.59
CA PRO A 104 5.30 11.17 -20.65
C PRO A 104 5.60 9.82 -21.29
N GLU A 105 5.74 9.78 -22.60
CA GLU A 105 5.90 8.55 -23.39
C GLU A 105 7.10 7.70 -22.95
N HIS A 106 8.21 8.32 -22.57
CA HIS A 106 9.39 7.59 -22.08
C HIS A 106 9.12 6.90 -20.73
N LEU A 107 8.27 7.47 -19.83
CA LEU A 107 7.84 6.81 -18.60
C LEU A 107 6.84 5.69 -18.90
N ARG A 108 5.92 5.89 -19.84
CA ARG A 108 4.99 4.83 -20.26
C ARG A 108 5.76 3.61 -20.75
N ARG A 109 6.75 3.78 -21.64
CA ARG A 109 7.62 2.69 -22.13
C ARG A 109 8.40 2.00 -21.00
N PHE A 110 8.87 2.77 -20.03
CA PHE A 110 9.55 2.20 -18.87
C PHE A 110 8.59 1.32 -18.06
N LEU A 111 7.38 1.81 -17.77
CA LEU A 111 6.37 1.14 -16.94
C LEU A 111 5.81 -0.13 -17.59
N GLN A 112 5.88 -0.26 -18.90
CA GLN A 112 5.47 -1.48 -19.61
C GLN A 112 6.29 -2.72 -19.24
N ASP A 113 7.49 -2.56 -18.66
CA ASP A 113 8.31 -3.68 -18.17
C ASP A 113 8.26 -3.83 -16.63
N VAL A 114 7.40 -3.10 -15.93
CA VAL A 114 7.19 -3.21 -14.48
C VAL A 114 6.04 -4.16 -14.18
N LEU A 115 6.17 -4.98 -13.11
CA LEU A 115 5.06 -5.74 -12.56
C LEU A 115 4.31 -4.92 -11.50
N PHE A 116 2.98 -5.03 -11.53
CA PHE A 116 2.11 -4.46 -10.50
C PHE A 116 1.43 -5.62 -9.76
N TYR A 117 1.67 -5.74 -8.47
CA TYR A 117 0.93 -6.62 -7.57
C TYR A 117 -0.13 -5.81 -6.85
N VAL A 118 -1.37 -6.19 -7.02
CA VAL A 118 -2.52 -5.47 -6.45
C VAL A 118 -3.32 -6.41 -5.56
N CYS A 119 -3.33 -6.12 -4.24
CA CYS A 119 -4.16 -6.79 -3.25
C CYS A 119 -5.29 -5.83 -2.81
N PRO A 120 -6.44 -5.82 -3.48
CA PRO A 120 -7.43 -4.76 -3.25
C PRO A 120 -8.12 -4.85 -1.90
N ARG A 121 -8.03 -6.00 -1.21
CA ARG A 121 -8.70 -6.20 0.08
C ARG A 121 -7.95 -7.22 0.93
N ILE A 122 -7.26 -6.74 1.97
CA ILE A 122 -6.56 -7.60 2.93
C ILE A 122 -7.55 -8.19 3.95
N SER A 123 -8.55 -7.39 4.40
CA SER A 123 -9.58 -7.83 5.33
C SER A 123 -10.92 -8.04 4.64
N PRO A 124 -11.19 -9.21 4.05
CA PRO A 124 -12.47 -9.46 3.41
C PRO A 124 -13.64 -9.58 4.41
N ASP A 125 -13.44 -10.24 5.56
CA ASP A 125 -14.48 -10.42 6.58
C ASP A 125 -14.91 -9.07 7.17
N GLY A 126 -13.94 -8.22 7.53
CA GLY A 126 -14.23 -6.90 8.08
C GLY A 126 -14.96 -5.99 7.09
N ALA A 127 -14.52 -5.98 5.84
CA ALA A 127 -15.17 -5.20 4.80
C ALA A 127 -16.62 -5.65 4.53
N GLU A 128 -16.87 -6.97 4.48
CA GLU A 128 -18.21 -7.52 4.26
C GLU A 128 -19.15 -7.19 5.41
N GLN A 129 -18.68 -7.24 6.67
CA GLN A 129 -19.51 -6.82 7.80
C GLN A 129 -19.91 -5.36 7.68
N VAL A 130 -18.96 -4.46 7.43
CA VAL A 130 -19.24 -3.02 7.30
C VAL A 130 -20.18 -2.72 6.12
N LEU A 131 -20.01 -3.41 4.99
CA LEU A 131 -20.88 -3.25 3.82
C LEU A 131 -22.31 -3.71 4.07
N ARG A 132 -22.49 -4.78 4.87
CA ARG A 132 -23.81 -5.36 5.15
C ARG A 132 -24.55 -4.64 6.28
N GLN A 133 -23.84 -4.25 7.33
CA GLN A 133 -24.47 -3.77 8.58
C GLN A 133 -24.00 -2.38 9.01
N GLY A 134 -22.98 -1.79 8.36
CA GLY A 134 -22.36 -0.56 8.88
C GLY A 134 -21.52 -0.81 10.13
N GLY A 135 -21.40 0.23 10.97
CA GLY A 135 -20.62 0.17 12.20
C GLY A 135 -19.10 0.23 11.98
N PHE A 136 -18.36 0.10 13.05
CA PHE A 136 -16.90 0.14 13.04
C PHE A 136 -16.31 -1.27 13.19
N VAL A 137 -15.43 -1.64 12.25
CA VAL A 137 -14.60 -2.85 12.33
C VAL A 137 -13.15 -2.43 12.11
N ARG A 138 -12.28 -2.64 13.12
CA ARG A 138 -10.86 -2.28 12.98
C ARG A 138 -10.25 -3.08 11.84
N SER A 139 -9.95 -4.35 12.01
CA SER A 139 -9.46 -5.19 10.91
C SER A 139 -10.43 -6.32 10.58
N ALA A 140 -10.78 -7.15 11.54
CA ALA A 140 -11.71 -8.25 11.34
C ALA A 140 -12.75 -8.31 12.46
N PRO A 141 -13.95 -8.88 12.20
CA PRO A 141 -15.05 -8.90 13.18
C PRO A 141 -14.90 -9.98 14.26
N ARG A 142 -13.71 -10.48 14.47
CA ARG A 142 -13.39 -11.46 15.51
C ARG A 142 -12.73 -10.81 16.71
N ARG A 143 -12.79 -11.49 17.85
CA ARG A 143 -12.14 -11.07 19.10
C ARG A 143 -11.07 -12.08 19.50
N SER A 144 -10.07 -11.61 20.28
CA SER A 144 -9.14 -12.53 20.94
C SER A 144 -9.90 -13.45 21.91
N PRO A 145 -9.43 -14.69 22.17
CA PRO A 145 -10.12 -15.60 23.09
C PRO A 145 -10.38 -14.96 24.46
N GLU A 146 -9.42 -14.24 25.01
CA GLU A 146 -9.51 -13.60 26.33
C GLU A 146 -10.53 -12.45 26.34
N ALA A 147 -10.65 -11.72 25.24
CA ALA A 147 -11.63 -10.64 25.10
C ALA A 147 -13.04 -11.16 24.83
N ALA A 148 -13.16 -12.32 24.20
CA ALA A 148 -14.45 -12.96 23.94
C ALA A 148 -15.12 -13.54 25.19
N GLU A 149 -14.37 -13.78 26.28
CA GLU A 149 -14.91 -14.27 27.56
C GLU A 149 -15.49 -13.18 28.46
N ARG A 150 -15.21 -11.89 28.16
CA ARG A 150 -15.68 -10.74 28.95
C ARG A 150 -16.95 -10.16 28.35
N PRO A 151 -17.81 -9.45 29.15
CA PRO A 151 -18.94 -8.71 28.58
C PRO A 151 -18.48 -7.71 27.50
N TYR A 152 -19.12 -7.74 26.32
CA TYR A 152 -18.83 -6.83 25.22
C TYR A 152 -20.06 -6.55 24.35
N TRP A 153 -20.05 -5.43 23.65
CA TRP A 153 -21.06 -5.09 22.68
C TRP A 153 -20.84 -5.87 21.35
N ARG A 154 -21.85 -6.64 20.95
CA ARG A 154 -21.93 -7.25 19.63
C ARG A 154 -22.94 -6.45 18.77
N ALA A 155 -22.48 -5.93 17.64
CA ALA A 155 -23.33 -5.19 16.71
C ALA A 155 -24.55 -6.04 16.29
N GLN A 156 -25.72 -5.45 16.35
CA GLN A 156 -26.98 -6.06 15.92
C GLN A 156 -27.93 -4.93 15.52
N ASP A 157 -28.49 -5.00 14.33
CA ASP A 157 -29.55 -4.13 13.85
C ASP A 157 -30.82 -4.37 14.70
N LEU A 158 -31.23 -3.34 15.44
CA LEU A 158 -32.35 -3.42 16.39
C LEU A 158 -33.65 -2.84 15.82
N ASP A 159 -33.57 -1.92 14.86
CA ASP A 159 -34.73 -1.29 14.21
C ASP A 159 -35.08 -1.92 12.86
N GLY A 160 -34.23 -2.80 12.32
CA GLY A 160 -34.45 -3.54 11.08
C GLY A 160 -34.19 -2.72 9.82
N ASP A 161 -33.45 -1.62 9.90
CA ASP A 161 -33.11 -0.78 8.74
C ASP A 161 -31.88 -1.26 7.95
N GLY A 162 -31.24 -2.32 8.42
CA GLY A 162 -30.06 -2.93 7.80
C GLY A 162 -28.73 -2.29 8.22
N ARG A 163 -28.72 -1.41 9.22
CA ARG A 163 -27.54 -0.70 9.70
C ARG A 163 -27.41 -0.78 11.22
N CYS A 164 -26.20 -0.88 11.71
CA CYS A 164 -25.89 -0.71 13.13
C CYS A 164 -25.22 0.65 13.32
N ARG A 165 -25.82 1.52 14.10
CA ARG A 165 -25.30 2.86 14.42
C ARG A 165 -25.00 3.00 15.90
N TYR A 166 -25.71 3.93 16.55
CA TYR A 166 -25.64 4.13 17.99
C TYR A 166 -26.99 3.85 18.63
N LEU A 167 -26.92 3.45 19.89
CA LEU A 167 -28.01 3.36 20.81
C LEU A 167 -27.82 4.47 21.85
N ARG A 168 -28.89 5.22 22.21
CA ARG A 168 -28.87 6.14 23.34
C ARG A 168 -29.88 5.74 24.40
N LEU A 169 -29.45 5.91 25.63
CA LEU A 169 -30.24 5.64 26.82
C LEU A 169 -30.30 6.92 27.66
N GLU A 170 -31.51 7.36 28.03
CA GLU A 170 -31.67 8.50 28.94
C GLU A 170 -31.12 8.17 30.33
N ASP A 171 -30.25 9.02 30.84
CA ASP A 171 -29.61 8.87 32.15
C ASP A 171 -29.32 10.26 32.74
N ALA A 172 -29.76 10.50 33.96
CA ALA A 172 -29.51 11.76 34.69
C ALA A 172 -28.00 12.08 34.84
N ALA A 173 -27.15 11.04 34.82
CA ALA A 173 -25.68 11.14 34.79
C ALA A 173 -25.10 11.00 33.40
N GLY A 174 -25.91 11.14 32.36
CA GLY A 174 -25.48 11.05 30.97
C GLY A 174 -24.45 12.12 30.63
N ASP A 175 -23.55 11.77 29.71
CA ASP A 175 -22.41 12.56 29.28
C ASP A 175 -22.62 13.23 27.92
N PHE A 176 -23.85 13.08 27.34
CA PHE A 176 -24.24 13.70 26.07
C PHE A 176 -25.57 14.46 26.18
N VAL A 177 -25.72 15.46 25.29
CA VAL A 177 -26.98 16.16 25.04
C VAL A 177 -27.29 16.13 23.52
N ALA A 178 -28.58 16.18 23.16
CA ALA A 178 -28.98 16.28 21.77
C ALA A 178 -28.72 17.69 21.24
N SER A 179 -28.20 17.81 20.01
CA SER A 179 -28.11 19.08 19.34
C SER A 179 -29.53 19.64 19.03
N PRO A 180 -29.81 20.90 19.36
CA PRO A 180 -31.10 21.50 19.03
C PRO A 180 -31.29 21.75 17.52
N ASP A 181 -30.17 21.91 16.76
CA ASP A 181 -30.21 22.35 15.36
C ASP A 181 -30.03 21.19 14.36
N TYR A 182 -29.44 20.05 14.82
CA TYR A 182 -29.13 18.92 13.96
C TYR A 182 -29.67 17.61 14.54
N PRO A 183 -30.84 17.15 14.08
CA PRO A 183 -31.39 15.85 14.48
C PRO A 183 -30.39 14.72 14.19
N GLY A 184 -30.20 13.84 15.18
CA GLY A 184 -29.22 12.75 15.11
C GLY A 184 -27.84 13.09 15.69
N LEU A 185 -27.46 14.36 15.78
CA LEU A 185 -26.21 14.77 16.41
C LEU A 185 -26.34 14.79 17.93
N MET A 186 -25.42 14.10 18.60
CA MET A 186 -25.22 14.19 20.05
C MET A 186 -23.92 14.95 20.33
N LEU A 187 -23.96 15.88 21.28
CA LEU A 187 -22.84 16.71 21.69
C LEU A 187 -22.35 16.30 23.09
N PRO A 188 -21.05 16.30 23.36
CA PRO A 188 -20.55 16.16 24.74
C PRO A 188 -21.21 17.19 25.65
N ARG A 189 -21.69 16.74 26.81
CA ARG A 189 -22.40 17.59 27.76
C ARG A 189 -21.48 18.60 28.43
N GLU A 190 -21.93 19.85 28.52
CA GLU A 190 -21.31 20.92 29.30
C GLU A 190 -22.15 21.26 30.54
N LEU A 191 -21.57 22.02 31.48
CA LEU A 191 -22.23 22.33 32.77
C LEU A 191 -23.57 23.08 32.63
N ASP A 192 -23.67 23.93 31.62
CA ASP A 192 -24.84 24.78 31.39
C ASP A 192 -25.91 24.11 30.52
N ASP A 193 -25.67 22.90 30.03
CA ASP A 193 -26.64 22.19 29.20
C ASP A 193 -27.86 21.72 30.03
N PRO A 194 -29.09 21.95 29.54
CA PRO A 194 -30.29 21.46 30.20
C PRO A 194 -30.54 19.96 29.91
N PRO A 195 -31.26 19.23 30.81
CA PRO A 195 -31.75 17.89 30.50
C PRO A 195 -32.75 17.88 29.32
N PRO A 196 -32.99 16.70 28.69
CA PRO A 196 -32.52 15.37 29.04
C PRO A 196 -31.06 15.08 28.70
N TYR A 197 -30.42 14.18 29.50
CA TYR A 197 -29.05 13.73 29.30
C TYR A 197 -29.04 12.28 28.86
N TRP A 198 -28.00 11.89 28.08
CA TRP A 198 -27.95 10.60 27.42
C TRP A 198 -26.60 9.94 27.59
N ARG A 199 -26.61 8.60 27.61
CA ARG A 199 -25.44 7.76 27.37
C ARG A 199 -25.51 7.17 25.97
N LEU A 200 -24.36 7.08 25.29
CA LEU A 200 -24.26 6.53 23.96
C LEU A 200 -23.51 5.18 23.98
N TYR A 201 -24.07 4.21 23.29
CA TYR A 201 -23.50 2.88 23.13
C TYR A 201 -23.58 2.48 21.65
N PRO A 202 -22.77 1.48 21.18
CA PRO A 202 -22.99 0.89 19.88
C PRO A 202 -24.37 0.23 19.80
N GLU A 203 -25.05 0.35 18.69
CA GLU A 203 -26.27 -0.41 18.44
C GLU A 203 -25.95 -1.91 18.39
N GLY A 204 -26.59 -2.69 19.29
CA GLY A 204 -26.31 -4.10 19.44
C GLY A 204 -26.80 -4.68 20.74
N VAL A 205 -26.30 -5.84 21.08
CA VAL A 205 -26.57 -6.57 22.35
C VAL A 205 -25.28 -6.82 23.10
N ILE A 206 -25.39 -6.98 24.42
CA ILE A 206 -24.25 -7.25 25.30
C ILE A 206 -24.10 -8.77 25.42
N GLU A 207 -23.04 -9.30 24.84
CA GLU A 207 -22.65 -10.71 25.04
C GLU A 207 -22.04 -10.89 26.44
N HIS A 208 -22.29 -12.04 27.06
CA HIS A 208 -21.83 -12.40 28.41
C HIS A 208 -22.23 -11.38 29.50
N TRP A 209 -23.39 -10.72 29.34
CA TRP A 209 -23.86 -9.71 30.27
C TRP A 209 -24.31 -10.34 31.60
N ASP A 210 -23.88 -9.73 32.70
CA ASP A 210 -24.24 -10.13 34.04
C ASP A 210 -25.65 -9.66 34.50
N GLY A 211 -26.30 -8.80 33.69
CA GLY A 211 -27.61 -8.21 34.00
C GLY A 211 -27.55 -6.92 34.80
N GLU A 212 -26.35 -6.46 35.18
CA GLU A 212 -26.18 -5.29 36.06
C GLU A 212 -25.28 -4.23 35.42
N THR A 213 -24.06 -4.60 35.03
CA THR A 213 -23.05 -3.65 34.54
C THR A 213 -23.04 -3.55 33.01
N ILE A 214 -23.37 -2.37 32.47
CA ILE A 214 -23.22 -2.11 31.04
C ILE A 214 -21.73 -1.91 30.74
N PRO A 215 -21.09 -2.74 29.88
CA PRO A 215 -19.68 -2.61 29.58
C PRO A 215 -19.42 -1.33 28.77
N GLU A 216 -18.29 -0.69 29.07
CA GLU A 216 -17.81 0.42 28.26
C GLU A 216 -17.55 -0.05 26.81
N PRO A 217 -18.00 0.69 25.80
CA PRO A 217 -17.71 0.36 24.41
C PRO A 217 -16.21 0.42 24.13
N GLN A 218 -15.61 -0.71 23.80
CA GLN A 218 -14.19 -0.81 23.48
C GLN A 218 -14.00 -0.99 21.99
N TRP A 219 -13.63 0.08 21.32
CA TRP A 219 -13.52 0.12 19.87
C TRP A 219 -12.32 -0.66 19.30
N LEU A 220 -11.23 -0.81 20.07
CA LEU A 220 -9.99 -1.44 19.65
C LEU A 220 -9.61 -2.66 20.49
N GLN A 221 -9.92 -2.68 21.78
CA GLN A 221 -9.50 -3.76 22.68
C GLN A 221 -10.13 -5.09 22.31
N GLY A 222 -9.28 -6.09 22.19
CA GLY A 222 -9.67 -7.46 21.89
C GLY A 222 -10.03 -7.73 20.43
N MET A 223 -9.90 -6.73 19.53
CA MET A 223 -9.97 -6.93 18.09
C MET A 223 -8.57 -6.93 17.49
N PRO A 224 -8.31 -7.74 16.44
CA PRO A 224 -7.03 -7.69 15.76
C PRO A 224 -6.85 -6.34 15.03
N ASP A 225 -5.64 -5.81 15.11
CA ASP A 225 -5.17 -4.75 14.23
C ASP A 225 -4.11 -5.32 13.29
N PHE A 226 -4.47 -5.57 12.04
CA PHE A 226 -3.55 -6.17 11.08
C PHE A 226 -2.30 -5.30 10.87
N ASN A 227 -2.43 -3.97 11.07
CA ASN A 227 -1.29 -3.06 10.98
C ASN A 227 -0.48 -2.96 12.29
N ARG A 228 -0.59 -3.94 13.18
CA ARG A 228 0.24 -4.17 14.36
C ARG A 228 0.82 -5.59 14.41
N ASN A 229 0.51 -6.41 13.40
CA ASN A 229 0.84 -7.82 13.37
C ASN A 229 2.00 -8.18 12.42
N PHE A 230 2.72 -7.19 11.83
CA PHE A 230 3.89 -7.43 10.98
C PHE A 230 5.17 -7.60 11.82
N PRO A 231 6.18 -8.33 11.29
CA PRO A 231 7.29 -8.82 12.12
C PRO A 231 8.32 -7.76 12.52
N TRP A 232 8.43 -6.62 11.82
CA TRP A 232 9.39 -5.60 12.21
C TRP A 232 8.95 -4.89 13.48
N SER A 233 9.85 -4.82 14.46
CA SER A 233 9.63 -4.13 15.75
C SER A 233 8.39 -4.60 16.54
N TRP A 234 7.75 -5.72 16.17
CA TRP A 234 6.55 -6.23 16.80
C TRP A 234 6.65 -6.27 18.33
N ARG A 235 5.56 -5.96 19.02
CA ARG A 235 5.42 -6.05 20.47
C ARG A 235 4.20 -6.90 20.84
N PRO A 236 4.23 -7.60 21.99
CA PRO A 236 3.09 -8.41 22.43
C PRO A 236 1.89 -7.55 22.80
N GLU A 237 0.70 -8.15 22.83
CA GLU A 237 -0.58 -7.51 23.09
C GLU A 237 -0.60 -6.54 24.31
N PRO A 238 0.07 -6.85 25.48
CA PRO A 238 0.13 -5.90 26.60
C PRO A 238 0.88 -4.59 26.31
N GLU A 239 1.79 -4.60 25.36
CA GLU A 239 2.57 -3.42 24.95
C GLU A 239 1.98 -2.74 23.71
N GLN A 240 1.33 -3.51 22.83
CA GLN A 240 0.73 -3.02 21.60
C GLN A 240 -0.63 -3.67 21.36
N VAL A 241 -1.71 -2.93 21.62
CA VAL A 241 -3.09 -3.42 21.44
C VAL A 241 -3.33 -3.83 19.99
N GLY A 242 -3.96 -4.99 19.80
CA GLY A 242 -4.30 -5.54 18.49
C GLY A 242 -3.15 -6.29 17.80
N ALA A 243 -1.99 -6.43 18.44
CA ALA A 243 -0.79 -7.04 17.85
C ALA A 243 -0.91 -8.55 17.59
N GLY A 244 -1.88 -9.22 18.22
CA GLY A 244 -2.06 -10.66 18.11
C GLY A 244 -1.06 -11.46 18.94
N GLN A 245 -1.11 -12.78 18.84
CA GLN A 245 -0.32 -13.67 19.70
C GLN A 245 1.18 -13.70 19.35
N TYR A 246 1.52 -13.51 18.08
CA TYR A 246 2.89 -13.45 17.56
C TYR A 246 2.89 -12.74 16.19
N PRO A 247 4.04 -12.28 15.70
CA PRO A 247 4.08 -11.57 14.40
C PRO A 247 3.58 -12.46 13.26
N GLY A 248 2.58 -11.98 12.53
CA GLY A 248 1.88 -12.73 11.50
C GLY A 248 1.02 -13.87 12.04
N SER A 249 0.44 -13.72 13.25
CA SER A 249 -0.54 -14.67 13.80
C SER A 249 -1.86 -14.65 13.05
N GLU A 250 -2.22 -13.50 12.50
CA GLU A 250 -3.45 -13.34 11.74
C GLU A 250 -3.28 -13.93 10.32
N PRO A 251 -4.22 -14.77 9.85
CA PRO A 251 -4.08 -15.42 8.54
C PRO A 251 -3.95 -14.43 7.39
N GLU A 252 -4.60 -13.28 7.47
CA GLU A 252 -4.56 -12.23 6.46
C GLU A 252 -3.19 -11.57 6.39
N THR A 253 -2.60 -11.22 7.51
CA THR A 253 -1.23 -10.66 7.56
C THR A 253 -0.18 -11.70 7.18
N ARG A 254 -0.35 -12.95 7.60
CA ARG A 254 0.50 -14.07 7.21
C ARG A 254 0.54 -14.23 5.69
N ALA A 255 -0.62 -14.17 5.02
CA ALA A 255 -0.71 -14.29 3.57
C ALA A 255 0.11 -13.20 2.85
N VAL A 256 0.02 -11.96 3.32
CA VAL A 256 0.79 -10.82 2.76
C VAL A 256 2.30 -10.99 3.02
N ILE A 257 2.70 -11.39 4.24
CA ILE A 257 4.10 -11.64 4.61
C ILE A 257 4.70 -12.74 3.73
N ASP A 258 4.01 -13.88 3.61
CA ASP A 258 4.50 -15.04 2.84
C ASP A 258 4.61 -14.69 1.35
N PHE A 259 3.65 -13.95 0.79
CA PHE A 259 3.73 -13.44 -0.58
C PHE A 259 4.96 -12.52 -0.76
N ALA A 260 5.17 -11.57 0.14
CA ALA A 260 6.30 -10.65 0.05
C ALA A 260 7.66 -11.36 0.18
N ILE A 261 7.74 -12.44 0.99
CA ILE A 261 8.96 -13.25 1.11
C ILE A 261 9.22 -14.01 -0.19
N ALA A 262 8.18 -14.58 -0.80
CA ALA A 262 8.29 -15.30 -2.08
C ALA A 262 8.62 -14.39 -3.27
N HIS A 263 8.33 -13.08 -3.16
CA HIS A 263 8.52 -12.10 -4.23
C HIS A 263 9.56 -11.02 -3.86
N PRO A 264 10.86 -11.34 -3.86
CA PRO A 264 11.92 -10.39 -3.49
C PRO A 264 12.05 -9.19 -4.44
N ASN A 265 11.40 -9.23 -5.59
CA ASN A 265 11.40 -8.19 -6.63
C ASN A 265 10.56 -6.94 -6.32
N LEU A 266 10.00 -6.84 -5.12
CA LEU A 266 9.25 -5.68 -4.66
C LEU A 266 10.18 -4.49 -4.35
N TYR A 267 9.94 -3.32 -4.98
CA TYR A 267 10.72 -2.10 -4.78
C TYR A 267 9.93 -0.94 -4.19
N ALA A 268 8.61 -0.93 -4.35
CA ALA A 268 7.76 0.08 -3.76
C ALA A 268 6.46 -0.56 -3.24
N TRP A 269 5.90 0.03 -2.17
CA TRP A 269 4.73 -0.47 -1.47
C TRP A 269 3.80 0.67 -1.06
N LEU A 270 2.55 0.64 -1.54
CA LEU A 270 1.51 1.58 -1.14
C LEU A 270 0.44 0.84 -0.35
N ASN A 271 0.32 1.19 0.92
CA ASN A 271 -0.68 0.68 1.84
C ASN A 271 -1.79 1.73 1.99
N LEU A 272 -3.00 1.41 1.50
CA LEU A 272 -4.13 2.35 1.44
C LEU A 272 -5.02 2.21 2.67
N HIS A 273 -5.15 3.32 3.39
CA HIS A 273 -5.97 3.52 4.57
C HIS A 273 -6.99 4.65 4.38
N THR A 274 -7.80 4.91 5.37
CA THR A 274 -8.65 6.09 5.51
C THR A 274 -8.74 6.49 6.99
N PHE A 275 -8.90 7.76 7.31
CA PHE A 275 -9.02 8.95 6.50
C PHE A 275 -7.98 10.00 6.94
N GLY A 276 -7.78 11.05 6.12
CA GLY A 276 -6.86 12.13 6.52
C GLY A 276 -6.35 12.96 5.34
N GLY A 277 -6.31 12.39 4.13
CA GLY A 277 -5.73 13.07 2.97
C GLY A 277 -4.23 13.31 3.14
N VAL A 278 -3.48 12.27 3.55
CA VAL A 278 -2.06 12.40 3.88
C VAL A 278 -1.30 11.13 3.49
N PHE A 279 -0.05 11.30 3.06
CA PHE A 279 0.93 10.22 2.99
C PHE A 279 1.75 10.17 4.28
N ILE A 280 1.96 8.97 4.81
CA ILE A 280 2.81 8.73 5.97
C ILE A 280 4.01 7.91 5.50
N ARG A 281 5.21 8.41 5.80
CA ARG A 281 6.45 7.67 5.52
C ARG A 281 6.96 6.97 6.77
N PRO A 282 7.78 5.91 6.63
CA PRO A 282 8.57 5.41 7.74
C PRO A 282 9.50 6.55 8.29
N LEU A 283 9.96 6.54 9.54
CA LEU A 283 9.76 5.54 10.58
C LEU A 283 8.52 5.87 11.41
N ILE A 284 7.89 4.84 12.03
CA ILE A 284 6.81 5.08 13.00
C ILE A 284 7.27 4.86 14.45
N ASP A 285 8.39 4.19 14.65
CA ASP A 285 8.96 3.90 15.97
C ASP A 285 10.22 4.75 16.31
N ALA A 286 10.69 5.58 15.38
CA ALA A 286 11.87 6.40 15.56
C ALA A 286 11.84 7.70 14.72
N PRO A 287 12.54 8.76 15.15
CA PRO A 287 12.58 10.03 14.41
C PRO A 287 13.37 9.93 13.09
N ASP A 288 13.10 10.87 12.15
CA ASP A 288 13.76 10.98 10.85
C ASP A 288 15.29 10.97 10.91
N SER A 289 15.87 11.45 12.01
CA SER A 289 17.32 11.43 12.25
C SER A 289 17.93 10.02 12.33
N ARG A 290 17.09 8.99 12.51
CA ARG A 290 17.49 7.58 12.51
C ARG A 290 17.37 6.93 11.14
N MET A 291 16.67 7.54 10.18
CA MET A 291 16.59 7.07 8.82
C MET A 291 17.90 7.32 8.07
N ASP A 292 18.27 6.40 7.18
CA ASP A 292 19.35 6.65 6.22
C ASP A 292 19.06 7.93 5.42
N GLN A 293 20.05 8.79 5.24
CA GLN A 293 19.83 10.12 4.65
C GLN A 293 19.56 10.07 3.14
N GLU A 294 20.07 9.06 2.44
CA GLU A 294 19.76 8.86 1.01
C GLU A 294 18.31 8.34 0.85
N ASP A 295 17.88 7.44 1.74
CA ASP A 295 16.49 6.98 1.78
C ASP A 295 15.53 8.14 2.11
N LEU A 296 15.86 8.97 3.11
CA LEU A 296 15.06 10.14 3.46
C LEU A 296 14.97 11.16 2.32
N ALA A 297 16.05 11.35 1.55
CA ALA A 297 16.04 12.22 0.38
C ALA A 297 15.05 11.74 -0.69
N ILE A 298 14.88 10.42 -0.85
CA ILE A 298 13.87 9.83 -1.74
C ILE A 298 12.46 10.15 -1.22
N TYR A 299 12.20 9.96 0.08
CA TYR A 299 10.90 10.29 0.67
C TYR A 299 10.55 11.78 0.56
N ARG A 300 11.52 12.68 0.68
CA ARG A 300 11.32 14.12 0.45
C ARG A 300 10.94 14.44 -1.00
N GLN A 301 11.51 13.72 -1.98
CA GLN A 301 11.10 13.81 -3.39
C GLN A 301 9.66 13.34 -3.59
N LEU A 302 9.29 12.21 -2.96
CA LEU A 302 7.93 11.69 -3.01
C LEU A 302 6.93 12.64 -2.36
N ALA A 303 7.31 13.30 -1.27
CA ALA A 303 6.49 14.33 -0.61
C ALA A 303 6.18 15.51 -1.54
N ALA A 304 7.17 15.95 -2.33
CA ALA A 304 6.95 16.99 -3.32
C ALA A 304 5.97 16.53 -4.42
N TRP A 305 6.08 15.28 -4.88
CA TRP A 305 5.17 14.71 -5.89
C TRP A 305 3.76 14.46 -5.34
N GLY A 306 3.63 13.93 -4.12
CA GLY A 306 2.34 13.74 -3.47
C GLY A 306 1.55 15.03 -3.39
N ARG A 307 2.22 16.11 -2.99
CA ARG A 307 1.62 17.45 -2.94
C ARG A 307 1.23 17.98 -4.32
N SER A 308 2.08 17.82 -5.33
CA SER A 308 1.82 18.38 -6.67
C SER A 308 0.81 17.56 -7.48
N HIS A 309 0.72 16.24 -7.30
CA HIS A 309 -0.13 15.36 -8.10
C HIS A 309 -1.44 14.94 -7.42
N VAL A 310 -1.45 14.90 -6.08
CA VAL A 310 -2.61 14.45 -5.30
C VAL A 310 -3.17 15.57 -4.43
N GLY A 311 -2.33 16.54 -4.04
CA GLY A 311 -2.68 17.58 -3.07
C GLY A 311 -2.47 17.15 -1.60
N TYR A 312 -2.02 15.92 -1.36
CA TYR A 312 -1.78 15.41 -0.01
C TYR A 312 -0.37 15.75 0.47
N PRO A 313 -0.21 16.19 1.74
CA PRO A 313 1.10 16.28 2.38
C PRO A 313 1.68 14.89 2.62
N THR A 314 2.98 14.85 2.91
CA THR A 314 3.64 13.67 3.47
C THR A 314 4.22 14.04 4.83
N VAL A 315 3.92 13.23 5.83
CA VAL A 315 4.32 13.42 7.23
C VAL A 315 5.21 12.27 7.71
N SER A 316 5.97 12.53 8.77
CA SER A 316 6.69 11.48 9.51
C SER A 316 5.71 10.67 10.34
N GLY A 317 5.80 9.34 10.28
CA GLY A 317 5.00 8.48 11.14
C GLY A 317 5.25 8.76 12.61
N PHE A 318 6.51 8.89 13.01
CA PHE A 318 6.89 9.14 14.40
C PHE A 318 6.65 10.59 14.84
N GLU A 319 7.15 11.57 14.08
CA GLU A 319 7.19 12.98 14.55
C GLU A 319 5.84 13.68 14.44
N GLU A 320 4.97 13.26 13.50
CA GLU A 320 3.75 14.00 13.16
C GLU A 320 2.47 13.15 13.28
N PHE A 321 2.54 11.81 13.13
CA PHE A 321 1.38 10.94 13.10
C PHE A 321 1.20 10.07 14.37
N THR A 322 2.26 9.78 15.12
CA THR A 322 2.16 9.02 16.38
C THR A 322 1.36 9.78 17.44
N TYR A 323 0.36 9.14 18.04
CA TYR A 323 -0.51 9.76 19.07
C TYR A 323 0.27 10.16 20.31
N GLN A 324 1.12 9.27 20.80
CA GLN A 324 1.96 9.49 21.99
C GLN A 324 3.41 9.17 21.63
N PRO A 325 4.32 10.18 21.55
CA PRO A 325 5.72 9.95 21.18
C PRO A 325 6.47 9.02 22.14
N GLU A 326 6.05 8.96 23.39
CA GLU A 326 6.63 8.09 24.42
C GLU A 326 6.24 6.61 24.26
N THR A 327 5.18 6.35 23.48
CA THR A 327 4.70 5.00 23.17
C THR A 327 4.55 4.87 21.65
N PRO A 328 5.66 4.69 20.93
CA PRO A 328 5.62 4.56 19.48
C PRO A 328 4.84 3.32 19.06
N LEU A 329 4.29 3.36 17.85
CA LEU A 329 3.56 2.24 17.26
C LEU A 329 4.53 1.17 16.75
N HIS A 330 4.12 -0.10 16.83
CA HIS A 330 4.95 -1.25 16.47
C HIS A 330 4.20 -2.26 15.62
N GLY A 331 4.94 -3.07 14.84
CA GLY A 331 4.35 -4.13 14.02
C GLY A 331 3.59 -3.65 12.79
N ASP A 332 3.94 -2.49 12.26
CA ASP A 332 3.35 -1.85 11.10
C ASP A 332 3.85 -2.47 9.78
N LEU A 333 2.98 -2.50 8.76
CA LEU A 333 3.29 -3.03 7.44
C LEU A 333 4.41 -2.23 6.75
N THR A 334 4.36 -0.90 6.82
CA THR A 334 5.35 -0.07 6.12
C THR A 334 6.75 -0.18 6.69
N GLU A 335 6.88 -0.38 8.00
CA GLU A 335 8.15 -0.71 8.65
C GLU A 335 8.70 -2.07 8.17
N PHE A 336 7.82 -3.08 8.06
CA PHE A 336 8.20 -4.37 7.47
C PHE A 336 8.68 -4.19 6.03
N ALA A 337 7.93 -3.45 5.21
CA ALA A 337 8.25 -3.21 3.80
C ALA A 337 9.55 -2.40 3.63
N TYR A 338 9.78 -1.40 4.48
CA TYR A 338 10.99 -0.58 4.47
C TYR A 338 12.22 -1.37 4.95
N HIS A 339 12.20 -1.86 6.19
CA HIS A 339 13.37 -2.45 6.84
C HIS A 339 13.70 -3.87 6.37
N GLN A 340 12.68 -4.68 6.11
CA GLN A 340 12.90 -6.09 5.75
C GLN A 340 12.84 -6.35 4.25
N ARG A 341 12.18 -5.48 3.47
CA ARG A 341 12.04 -5.64 2.01
C ARG A 341 12.76 -4.56 1.20
N GLY A 342 13.23 -3.47 1.84
CA GLY A 342 13.90 -2.34 1.16
C GLY A 342 13.02 -1.69 0.11
N CYS A 343 11.73 -1.59 0.39
CA CYS A 343 10.75 -0.95 -0.46
C CYS A 343 10.63 0.54 -0.11
N VAL A 344 10.37 1.35 -1.12
CA VAL A 344 9.81 2.69 -0.94
C VAL A 344 8.38 2.50 -0.45
N ALA A 345 8.18 2.46 0.87
CA ALA A 345 6.91 2.16 1.51
C ALA A 345 6.21 3.44 1.98
N GLN A 346 4.91 3.54 1.74
CA GLN A 346 4.08 4.65 2.22
C GLN A 346 2.70 4.13 2.63
N VAL A 347 2.19 4.62 3.77
CA VAL A 347 0.74 4.64 4.04
C VAL A 347 0.14 5.82 3.28
N CYS A 348 -1.05 5.66 2.77
CA CYS A 348 -1.87 6.76 2.28
C CYS A 348 -3.23 6.72 2.97
N GLU A 349 -3.46 7.67 3.87
CA GLU A 349 -4.78 7.94 4.44
C GLU A 349 -5.60 8.70 3.40
N LEU A 350 -6.49 8.00 2.72
CA LEU A 350 -7.35 8.57 1.68
C LEU A 350 -8.39 9.52 2.28
N TRP A 351 -8.94 10.43 1.49
CA TRP A 351 -10.06 11.28 1.86
C TRP A 351 -9.73 12.36 2.90
N ASP A 352 -9.48 13.59 2.42
CA ASP A 352 -9.23 14.76 3.25
C ASP A 352 -10.55 15.44 3.66
N LEU A 353 -11.16 14.96 4.74
CA LEU A 353 -12.30 15.60 5.36
C LEU A 353 -11.92 16.96 5.98
N PHE A 354 -10.72 17.06 6.59
CA PHE A 354 -10.25 18.25 7.31
C PHE A 354 -10.04 19.44 6.39
N GLN A 355 -9.63 19.24 5.16
CA GLN A 355 -9.55 20.31 4.16
C GLN A 355 -10.92 20.97 3.89
N ARG A 356 -12.00 20.20 4.06
CA ARG A 356 -13.37 20.71 3.87
C ARG A 356 -13.90 21.45 5.08
N MET A 357 -13.30 21.24 6.22
CA MET A 357 -13.61 21.93 7.47
C MET A 357 -12.93 23.31 7.57
N ASP A 358 -12.10 23.68 6.57
CA ASP A 358 -11.31 24.93 6.57
C ASP A 358 -10.47 25.11 7.85
N ARG A 359 -10.16 23.99 8.53
CA ARG A 359 -9.35 24.03 9.75
C ARG A 359 -7.89 24.27 9.39
N PRO A 360 -7.19 25.13 10.14
CA PRO A 360 -5.75 25.27 9.99
C PRO A 360 -5.08 23.93 10.33
N ARG A 361 -4.08 23.53 9.55
CA ARG A 361 -3.32 22.32 9.82
C ARG A 361 -2.58 22.44 11.16
N PRO A 362 -2.74 21.48 12.07
CA PRO A 362 -2.04 21.48 13.33
C PRO A 362 -0.55 21.23 13.10
N LYS A 363 0.27 21.53 14.11
CA LYS A 363 1.71 21.29 14.08
C LYS A 363 2.04 19.80 13.95
N ARG A 364 1.30 18.94 14.66
CA ARG A 364 1.33 17.50 14.52
C ARG A 364 0.05 17.05 13.82
N PHE A 365 0.18 16.31 12.73
CA PHE A 365 -0.98 15.93 11.91
C PHE A 365 -2.04 15.15 12.70
N VAL A 366 -1.63 14.30 13.63
CA VAL A 366 -2.54 13.50 14.47
C VAL A 366 -3.54 14.34 15.28
N GLU A 367 -3.23 15.60 15.55
CA GLU A 367 -4.13 16.51 16.29
C GLU A 367 -5.43 16.80 15.53
N HIS A 368 -5.47 16.57 14.20
CA HIS A 368 -6.73 16.58 13.45
C HIS A 368 -7.76 15.57 13.98
N TYR A 369 -7.30 14.43 14.51
CA TYR A 369 -8.18 13.37 15.01
C TYR A 369 -8.54 13.52 16.49
N THR A 370 -7.72 14.20 17.26
CA THR A 370 -7.77 14.20 18.74
C THR A 370 -8.26 15.52 19.34
N ALA A 371 -8.36 16.58 18.56
CA ALA A 371 -8.69 17.92 19.04
C ALA A 371 -10.01 18.46 18.44
N LEU A 372 -10.99 17.59 18.23
CA LEU A 372 -12.33 17.98 17.78
C LEU A 372 -13.16 18.50 18.95
N ASP A 373 -13.85 19.63 18.72
CA ASP A 373 -14.77 20.24 19.68
C ASP A 373 -16.24 20.22 19.22
N ARG A 374 -17.16 20.83 19.98
CA ARG A 374 -18.58 20.88 19.65
C ARG A 374 -18.84 21.65 18.35
N GLU A 375 -18.11 22.72 18.08
CA GLU A 375 -18.24 23.53 16.87
C GLU A 375 -17.88 22.71 15.63
N ASP A 376 -16.83 21.87 15.74
CA ASP A 376 -16.45 20.94 14.67
C ASP A 376 -17.54 19.90 14.38
N MET A 377 -18.16 19.36 15.43
CA MET A 377 -19.26 18.39 15.28
C MET A 377 -20.49 19.02 14.62
N GLU A 378 -20.84 20.24 14.99
CA GLU A 378 -21.93 21.00 14.35
C GLU A 378 -21.58 21.38 12.91
N TRP A 379 -20.31 21.73 12.65
CA TRP A 379 -19.84 21.95 11.29
C TRP A 379 -20.01 20.67 10.45
N LEU A 380 -19.64 19.54 10.98
CA LEU A 380 -19.77 18.24 10.31
C LEU A 380 -21.24 17.93 9.99
N ALA A 381 -22.16 18.19 10.92
CA ALA A 381 -23.59 17.98 10.69
C ALA A 381 -24.16 18.93 9.63
N ARG A 382 -23.71 20.19 9.59
CA ARG A 382 -24.05 21.15 8.54
C ARG A 382 -23.54 20.69 7.19
N TRP A 383 -22.27 20.28 7.12
CA TRP A 383 -21.66 19.76 5.90
C TRP A 383 -22.39 18.49 5.41
N ASP A 384 -22.76 17.59 6.30
CA ASP A 384 -23.52 16.39 5.97
C ASP A 384 -24.86 16.71 5.32
N ARG A 385 -25.59 17.65 5.90
CA ARG A 385 -26.88 18.14 5.37
C ARG A 385 -26.74 18.78 3.99
N GLU A 386 -25.72 19.60 3.78
CA GLU A 386 -25.56 20.42 2.58
C GLU A 386 -24.82 19.71 1.44
N HIS A 387 -23.87 18.85 1.77
CA HIS A 387 -22.90 18.30 0.81
C HIS A 387 -22.77 16.78 0.80
N ASN A 388 -23.26 16.08 1.83
CA ASN A 388 -23.15 14.62 1.96
C ASN A 388 -24.51 13.89 1.88
N ARG A 389 -25.59 14.58 1.56
CA ARG A 389 -26.95 14.01 1.43
C ARG A 389 -27.49 13.38 2.71
N GLN A 390 -27.15 13.92 3.87
CA GLN A 390 -27.58 13.42 5.20
C GLN A 390 -27.25 11.93 5.41
N ARG A 391 -26.02 11.52 5.09
CA ARG A 391 -25.58 10.14 5.27
C ARG A 391 -24.97 9.86 6.64
N LEU A 392 -24.56 10.90 7.38
CA LEU A 392 -23.89 10.76 8.67
C LEU A 392 -24.86 10.74 9.85
N PHE A 393 -25.79 11.70 9.90
CA PHE A 393 -26.64 11.87 11.08
C PHE A 393 -28.09 11.46 10.79
N HIS A 394 -28.54 10.42 11.49
CA HIS A 394 -29.86 9.82 11.35
C HIS A 394 -30.74 10.15 12.55
N PRO A 395 -32.05 10.41 12.35
CA PRO A 395 -32.97 10.63 13.46
C PRO A 395 -33.00 9.44 14.43
N TRP A 396 -33.21 9.73 15.69
CA TRP A 396 -33.37 8.73 16.74
C TRP A 396 -34.77 8.09 16.67
N GLN A 397 -34.83 6.75 16.78
CA GLN A 397 -36.06 5.97 16.75
C GLN A 397 -36.17 5.14 18.03
N ALA A 398 -37.34 5.18 18.68
CA ALA A 398 -37.60 4.38 19.86
C ALA A 398 -37.66 2.89 19.51
N VAL A 399 -36.93 2.06 20.24
CA VAL A 399 -36.84 0.61 20.07
C VAL A 399 -36.82 -0.06 21.43
N ARG A 400 -37.44 -1.24 21.54
CA ARG A 400 -37.35 -2.06 22.73
C ARG A 400 -36.14 -2.99 22.68
N HIS A 401 -35.10 -2.61 23.40
CA HIS A 401 -33.88 -3.42 23.51
C HIS A 401 -34.13 -4.66 24.38
N PRO A 402 -33.68 -5.87 23.97
CA PRO A 402 -33.95 -7.11 24.67
C PRO A 402 -33.38 -7.18 26.10
N GLN A 403 -32.34 -6.40 26.39
CA GLN A 403 -31.64 -6.39 27.71
C GLN A 403 -31.86 -5.08 28.49
N LEU A 404 -31.96 -3.93 27.81
CA LEU A 404 -31.95 -2.60 28.45
C LEU A 404 -33.35 -1.93 28.54
N GLY A 405 -34.39 -2.54 27.96
CA GLY A 405 -35.73 -1.94 27.93
C GLY A 405 -35.93 -0.93 26.81
N GLU A 406 -36.59 0.20 27.08
CA GLU A 406 -36.83 1.26 26.09
C GLU A 406 -35.55 2.06 25.85
N VAL A 407 -35.12 2.12 24.59
CA VAL A 407 -33.94 2.86 24.13
C VAL A 407 -34.27 3.55 22.80
N GLU A 408 -33.37 4.38 22.31
CA GLU A 408 -33.48 4.90 20.96
C GLU A 408 -32.24 4.55 20.14
N VAL A 409 -32.43 4.18 18.88
CA VAL A 409 -31.34 3.87 17.92
C VAL A 409 -31.30 4.92 16.81
N GLY A 410 -30.11 5.19 16.28
CA GLY A 410 -29.90 6.25 15.27
C GLY A 410 -28.54 6.94 15.42
N GLY A 411 -28.52 8.25 15.27
CA GLY A 411 -27.30 9.04 15.42
C GLY A 411 -26.31 8.87 14.28
N LEU A 412 -25.04 8.79 14.59
CA LEU A 412 -23.94 8.84 13.62
C LEU A 412 -23.71 7.51 12.90
N ASP A 413 -23.73 7.54 11.55
CA ASP A 413 -23.15 6.49 10.69
C ASP A 413 -21.86 7.04 10.05
N PRO A 414 -20.67 6.75 10.58
CA PRO A 414 -19.44 7.37 10.11
C PRO A 414 -18.88 6.76 8.82
N VAL A 415 -19.50 5.72 8.27
CA VAL A 415 -18.94 4.94 7.15
C VAL A 415 -18.79 5.78 5.89
N SER A 416 -19.80 6.61 5.54
CA SER A 416 -19.77 7.41 4.30
C SER A 416 -19.76 8.91 4.58
N GLY A 417 -18.61 9.50 4.54
CA GLY A 417 -18.38 10.95 4.80
C GLY A 417 -17.25 11.20 5.80
N ILE A 418 -17.06 10.30 6.78
CA ILE A 418 -15.92 10.36 7.70
C ILE A 418 -14.88 9.32 7.31
N TRP A 419 -15.14 8.02 7.55
CA TRP A 419 -14.19 6.95 7.23
C TRP A 419 -13.93 6.80 5.74
N ASN A 420 -14.95 6.99 4.92
CA ASN A 420 -14.79 6.87 3.48
C ASN A 420 -15.35 8.09 2.76
N PRO A 421 -14.78 8.51 1.62
CA PRO A 421 -15.36 9.56 0.82
C PRO A 421 -16.79 9.21 0.40
N PRO A 422 -17.67 10.20 0.26
CA PRO A 422 -18.92 9.99 -0.45
C PRO A 422 -18.63 9.43 -1.85
N PRO A 423 -19.46 8.50 -2.37
CA PRO A 423 -19.22 7.86 -3.67
C PRO A 423 -18.95 8.84 -4.82
N GLU A 424 -19.52 10.03 -4.75
CA GLU A 424 -19.33 11.11 -5.76
C GLU A 424 -17.90 11.69 -5.76
N LYS A 425 -17.15 11.53 -4.68
CA LYS A 425 -15.76 12.02 -4.56
C LYS A 425 -14.71 10.94 -4.89
N LEU A 426 -15.12 9.69 -4.89
CA LEU A 426 -14.24 8.54 -5.11
C LEU A 426 -13.51 8.54 -6.47
N PRO A 427 -14.15 8.92 -7.62
CA PRO A 427 -13.48 8.94 -8.92
C PRO A 427 -12.23 9.80 -8.97
N ALA A 428 -12.27 11.00 -8.38
CA ALA A 428 -11.14 11.93 -8.36
C ALA A 428 -9.98 11.40 -7.50
N ILE A 429 -10.29 10.77 -6.36
CA ILE A 429 -9.30 10.14 -5.48
C ILE A 429 -8.65 8.96 -6.19
N CYS A 430 -9.43 8.08 -6.83
CA CYS A 430 -8.93 6.97 -7.64
C CYS A 430 -7.97 7.45 -8.74
N GLN A 431 -8.34 8.49 -9.47
CA GLN A 431 -7.52 9.05 -10.55
C GLN A 431 -6.21 9.65 -10.02
N GLY A 432 -6.27 10.45 -8.96
CA GLY A 432 -5.10 11.11 -8.39
C GLY A 432 -4.08 10.12 -7.84
N ILE A 433 -4.52 9.16 -7.04
CA ILE A 433 -3.63 8.16 -6.43
C ILE A 433 -3.07 7.20 -7.48
N ALA A 434 -3.88 6.72 -8.43
CA ALA A 434 -3.37 5.85 -9.50
C ALA A 434 -2.31 6.58 -10.35
N GLY A 435 -2.53 7.85 -10.70
CA GLY A 435 -1.55 8.65 -11.43
C GLY A 435 -0.26 8.89 -10.65
N TYR A 436 -0.34 9.14 -9.36
CA TYR A 436 0.81 9.24 -8.47
C TYR A 436 1.58 7.92 -8.39
N TRP A 437 0.87 6.79 -8.22
CA TRP A 437 1.51 5.48 -8.07
C TRP A 437 2.24 5.03 -9.33
N LEU A 438 1.73 5.34 -10.54
CA LEU A 438 2.47 5.11 -11.78
C LEU A 438 3.81 5.86 -11.81
N ARG A 439 3.88 7.07 -11.23
CA ARG A 439 5.15 7.83 -11.13
C ARG A 439 6.11 7.22 -10.12
N VAL A 440 5.61 6.71 -9.00
CA VAL A 440 6.42 5.96 -8.02
C VAL A 440 6.95 4.66 -8.66
N ALA A 441 6.13 3.95 -9.42
CA ALA A 441 6.55 2.76 -10.15
C ALA A 441 7.65 3.05 -11.19
N ALA A 442 7.75 4.27 -11.69
CA ALA A 442 8.83 4.67 -12.59
C ALA A 442 10.20 4.88 -11.91
N LEU A 443 10.28 4.78 -10.58
CA LEU A 443 11.55 4.84 -9.83
C LEU A 443 12.35 3.54 -9.90
N LEU A 444 11.77 2.43 -10.33
CA LEU A 444 12.38 1.11 -10.21
C LEU A 444 13.70 0.99 -11.00
N PRO A 445 14.65 0.14 -10.55
CA PRO A 445 15.87 -0.12 -11.29
C PRO A 445 15.57 -0.81 -12.62
N ARG A 446 16.43 -0.59 -13.61
CA ARG A 446 16.32 -1.20 -14.93
C ARG A 446 17.68 -1.66 -15.42
N LEU A 447 17.91 -2.97 -15.39
CA LEU A 447 19.11 -3.55 -15.96
C LEU A 447 19.11 -3.53 -17.48
N ALA A 448 20.28 -3.22 -18.06
CA ALA A 448 20.51 -3.30 -19.49
C ALA A 448 21.94 -3.81 -19.79
N ILE A 449 22.08 -4.59 -20.83
CA ILE A 449 23.38 -4.87 -21.46
C ILE A 449 23.67 -3.72 -22.40
N ALA A 450 24.55 -2.80 -21.98
CA ALA A 450 24.82 -1.56 -22.68
C ALA A 450 25.75 -1.75 -23.87
N ASP A 451 26.76 -2.62 -23.73
CA ASP A 451 27.77 -2.85 -24.75
C ASP A 451 28.30 -4.30 -24.66
N THR A 452 28.64 -4.85 -25.83
CA THR A 452 29.31 -6.13 -25.97
C THR A 452 30.43 -6.03 -26.97
N ARG A 453 31.63 -6.44 -26.59
CA ARG A 453 32.81 -6.42 -27.47
C ARG A 453 33.50 -7.77 -27.48
N CYS A 454 33.82 -8.27 -28.68
CA CYS A 454 34.69 -9.42 -28.86
C CYS A 454 36.01 -8.92 -29.43
N THR A 455 37.13 -9.20 -28.73
CA THR A 455 38.47 -8.81 -29.13
C THR A 455 39.28 -10.08 -29.36
N PRO A 456 39.90 -10.29 -30.56
CA PRO A 456 40.74 -11.44 -30.79
C PRO A 456 42.02 -11.33 -29.95
N LEU A 457 42.43 -12.46 -29.34
CA LEU A 457 43.67 -12.57 -28.55
C LEU A 457 44.74 -13.42 -29.26
N GLY A 458 44.44 -13.97 -30.45
CA GLY A 458 45.28 -14.94 -31.14
C GLY A 458 44.94 -16.39 -30.82
N GLU A 459 45.43 -17.33 -31.65
CA GLU A 459 45.28 -18.78 -31.48
C GLU A 459 43.83 -19.24 -31.24
N GLY A 460 42.86 -18.64 -31.89
CA GLY A 460 41.42 -18.95 -31.76
C GLY A 460 40.81 -18.53 -30.42
N HIS A 461 41.49 -17.64 -29.66
CA HIS A 461 40.97 -17.09 -28.43
C HIS A 461 40.37 -15.68 -28.61
N TRP A 462 39.32 -15.41 -27.89
CA TRP A 462 38.56 -14.15 -27.87
C TRP A 462 38.32 -13.64 -26.46
N GLU A 463 38.55 -12.33 -26.19
CA GLU A 463 38.04 -11.69 -24.99
C GLU A 463 36.61 -11.19 -25.30
N LEU A 464 35.62 -11.78 -24.61
CA LEU A 464 34.27 -11.26 -24.60
C LEU A 464 34.13 -10.31 -23.39
N ARG A 465 33.89 -9.02 -23.67
CA ARG A 465 33.63 -7.97 -22.68
C ARG A 465 32.17 -7.54 -22.77
N VAL A 466 31.48 -7.56 -21.62
CA VAL A 466 30.08 -7.15 -21.52
C VAL A 466 29.95 -6.07 -20.47
N ARG A 467 29.39 -4.91 -20.86
CA ARG A 467 29.08 -3.82 -19.95
C ARG A 467 27.60 -3.84 -19.58
N VAL A 468 27.33 -3.84 -18.28
CA VAL A 468 26.00 -3.88 -17.67
C VAL A 468 25.73 -2.54 -17.00
N GLU A 469 24.52 -2.03 -17.14
CA GLU A 469 24.10 -0.75 -16.56
C GLU A 469 22.75 -0.88 -15.84
N ASN A 470 22.62 -0.13 -14.74
CA ASN A 470 21.32 0.21 -14.19
C ASN A 470 20.89 1.58 -14.73
N ARG A 471 19.83 1.62 -15.54
CA ARG A 471 19.25 2.83 -16.14
C ARG A 471 18.06 3.39 -15.34
N GLY A 472 17.71 2.75 -14.22
CA GLY A 472 16.62 3.15 -13.33
C GLY A 472 17.02 4.24 -12.33
N TYR A 473 16.02 4.82 -11.69
CA TYR A 473 16.20 5.84 -10.65
C TYR A 473 16.81 5.23 -9.37
N LEU A 474 16.21 4.15 -8.85
CA LEU A 474 16.69 3.46 -7.66
C LEU A 474 17.91 2.59 -7.95
N PRO A 475 18.81 2.39 -6.97
CA PRO A 475 19.84 1.38 -7.05
C PRO A 475 19.23 -0.03 -7.07
N THR A 476 20.02 -1.01 -7.51
CA THR A 476 19.55 -2.40 -7.67
C THR A 476 19.21 -3.08 -6.33
N HIS A 477 19.68 -2.56 -5.22
CA HIS A 477 19.30 -3.04 -3.87
C HIS A 477 17.98 -2.45 -3.36
N GLY A 478 17.41 -1.43 -4.00
CA GLY A 478 16.28 -0.66 -3.48
C GLY A 478 16.76 0.40 -2.48
N LEU A 479 16.12 0.50 -1.32
CA LEU A 479 16.54 1.40 -0.24
C LEU A 479 17.68 0.81 0.58
N ASN A 480 18.49 1.69 1.18
CA ASN A 480 19.67 1.32 1.99
C ASN A 480 19.27 0.50 3.23
N ALA A 481 18.07 0.67 3.76
CA ALA A 481 17.54 -0.09 4.89
C ALA A 481 17.65 -1.62 4.74
N ALA A 482 17.59 -2.14 3.52
CA ALA A 482 17.71 -3.59 3.26
C ALA A 482 18.91 -3.97 2.38
N ARG A 483 19.87 -3.07 2.16
CA ARG A 483 21.03 -3.31 1.28
C ARG A 483 21.84 -4.54 1.69
N GLU A 484 22.09 -4.68 2.99
CA GLU A 484 22.94 -5.74 3.54
C GLU A 484 22.15 -7.01 3.94
N ARG A 485 20.85 -7.11 3.57
CA ARG A 485 20.06 -8.30 3.87
C ARG A 485 20.52 -9.49 3.03
N PRO A 486 20.71 -10.71 3.60
CA PRO A 486 21.27 -11.86 2.90
C PRO A 486 20.50 -12.26 1.63
N TRP A 487 19.19 -12.04 1.59
CA TRP A 487 18.35 -12.35 0.42
C TRP A 487 18.48 -11.29 -0.69
N ASN A 488 18.98 -10.08 -0.40
CA ASN A 488 19.12 -8.97 -1.35
C ASN A 488 20.48 -9.05 -2.04
N THR A 489 20.63 -10.05 -2.92
CA THR A 489 21.87 -10.28 -3.65
C THR A 489 22.05 -9.27 -4.77
N GLY A 490 23.30 -8.86 -4.99
CA GLY A 490 23.66 -7.97 -6.09
C GLY A 490 23.44 -8.58 -7.49
N VAL A 491 23.79 -7.81 -8.49
CA VAL A 491 23.76 -8.24 -9.89
C VAL A 491 24.80 -9.33 -10.13
N GLU A 492 24.42 -10.33 -10.89
CA GLU A 492 25.24 -11.44 -11.27
C GLU A 492 25.23 -11.63 -12.80
N ALA A 493 26.37 -11.98 -13.35
CA ALA A 493 26.53 -12.37 -14.74
C ALA A 493 26.82 -13.87 -14.83
N ARG A 494 26.11 -14.57 -15.72
CA ARG A 494 26.34 -15.97 -16.07
C ARG A 494 26.54 -16.12 -17.57
N VAL A 495 27.37 -17.09 -17.95
CA VAL A 495 27.63 -17.40 -19.35
C VAL A 495 27.35 -18.86 -19.65
N SER A 496 26.76 -19.15 -20.80
CA SER A 496 26.70 -20.49 -21.39
C SER A 496 27.23 -20.43 -22.82
N VAL A 497 27.90 -21.47 -23.28
CA VAL A 497 28.56 -21.54 -24.58
C VAL A 497 28.05 -22.72 -25.40
N LYS A 498 27.98 -22.54 -26.74
CA LYS A 498 27.62 -23.58 -27.68
C LYS A 498 28.56 -23.50 -28.91
N GLY A 499 29.24 -24.58 -29.28
CA GLY A 499 30.21 -24.62 -30.36
C GLY A 499 31.63 -24.16 -29.98
N CYS A 500 31.72 -23.26 -28.99
CA CYS A 500 32.99 -22.75 -28.43
C CYS A 500 33.22 -23.23 -26.99
N GLN A 501 34.36 -22.89 -26.38
CA GLN A 501 34.75 -23.28 -25.05
C GLN A 501 35.11 -22.08 -24.17
N LEU A 502 34.65 -22.10 -22.91
CA LEU A 502 35.07 -21.13 -21.89
C LEU A 502 36.44 -21.61 -21.31
N GLN A 503 37.47 -20.75 -21.40
CA GLN A 503 38.80 -21.08 -20.93
C GLN A 503 38.92 -21.18 -19.41
N ASN A 504 38.15 -20.38 -18.69
CA ASN A 504 38.10 -20.40 -17.23
C ASN A 504 36.73 -20.90 -16.74
N PRO A 505 36.51 -22.23 -16.61
CA PRO A 505 35.21 -22.76 -16.17
C PRO A 505 34.73 -22.23 -14.80
N GLY A 506 35.65 -21.85 -13.91
CA GLY A 506 35.34 -21.21 -12.63
C GLY A 506 34.70 -19.80 -12.77
N GLN A 507 34.74 -19.20 -13.95
CA GLN A 507 34.17 -17.88 -14.23
C GLN A 507 32.80 -17.94 -14.93
N VAL A 508 32.18 -19.11 -15.01
CA VAL A 508 30.80 -19.24 -15.55
C VAL A 508 29.84 -18.28 -14.88
N ARG A 509 30.07 -17.97 -13.61
CA ARG A 509 29.29 -17.07 -12.77
C ARG A 509 30.21 -16.02 -12.15
N GLN A 510 29.87 -14.74 -12.33
CA GLN A 510 30.60 -13.60 -11.76
C GLN A 510 29.64 -12.64 -11.06
N SER A 511 29.96 -12.27 -9.81
CA SER A 511 29.21 -11.23 -9.08
C SER A 511 29.67 -9.85 -9.53
N LEU A 512 28.71 -8.96 -9.78
CA LEU A 512 28.93 -7.57 -10.13
C LEU A 512 28.57 -6.60 -8.97
N GLY A 513 28.06 -7.14 -7.86
CA GLY A 513 27.57 -6.34 -6.74
C GLY A 513 26.30 -5.55 -7.07
N HIS A 514 25.98 -4.58 -6.24
CA HIS A 514 24.87 -3.67 -6.49
C HIS A 514 25.29 -2.51 -7.40
N LEU A 515 24.42 -2.14 -8.33
CA LEU A 515 24.61 -0.98 -9.21
C LEU A 515 23.79 0.20 -8.70
N ALA A 516 24.39 1.39 -8.64
CA ALA A 516 23.72 2.62 -8.27
C ALA A 516 22.61 2.97 -9.27
N GLY A 517 21.60 3.71 -8.82
CA GLY A 517 20.66 4.40 -9.69
C GLY A 517 21.14 5.80 -10.05
N TRP A 518 20.40 6.51 -10.91
CA TRP A 518 20.68 7.91 -11.21
C TRP A 518 19.96 8.88 -10.27
N GLY A 519 18.96 8.41 -9.52
CA GLY A 519 18.15 9.21 -8.61
C GLY A 519 18.92 9.63 -7.37
N ARG A 520 18.68 10.86 -6.92
CA ARG A 520 19.32 11.43 -5.73
C ARG A 520 18.32 11.89 -4.67
N GLY A 521 17.01 11.84 -4.99
CA GLY A 521 15.97 12.42 -4.15
C GLY A 521 16.17 13.95 -3.93
N LEU A 522 15.52 14.46 -2.90
CA LEU A 522 15.71 15.83 -2.42
C LEU A 522 16.50 15.80 -1.12
N GLY A 523 17.80 16.03 -1.21
CA GLY A 523 18.68 16.22 -0.05
C GLY A 523 18.38 17.51 0.69
N GLU A 524 19.06 17.72 1.83
CA GLU A 524 18.97 18.98 2.54
C GLU A 524 19.59 20.14 1.73
N ALA A 525 19.13 21.37 2.01
CA ALA A 525 19.55 22.59 1.34
C ALA A 525 21.06 22.93 1.50
N SER A 526 21.83 22.13 2.26
CA SER A 526 23.29 22.25 2.38
C SER A 526 24.04 21.91 1.09
N GLN A 527 23.39 21.24 0.12
CA GLN A 527 23.97 21.04 -1.21
C GLN A 527 23.62 22.24 -2.09
N MET A 528 24.58 23.12 -2.29
CA MET A 528 24.40 24.28 -3.18
C MET A 528 24.03 23.81 -4.60
N PRO A 529 22.81 24.09 -5.10
CA PRO A 529 22.29 23.49 -6.34
C PRO A 529 23.01 23.96 -7.61
N TRP A 530 23.80 25.03 -7.52
CA TRP A 530 24.61 25.53 -8.64
C TRP A 530 25.94 24.78 -8.83
N PHE A 531 26.38 23.95 -7.88
CA PHE A 531 27.50 23.05 -8.09
C PHE A 531 27.05 21.78 -8.79
N GLN A 532 26.84 21.88 -10.08
CA GLN A 532 26.38 20.76 -10.91
C GLN A 532 27.52 19.76 -11.12
N ARG A 533 27.31 18.51 -10.72
CA ARG A 533 28.25 17.42 -10.94
C ARG A 533 27.53 16.09 -11.09
N SER A 534 28.03 15.25 -12.00
CA SER A 534 27.57 13.86 -12.13
C SER A 534 28.19 12.99 -11.03
N GLY A 535 27.52 11.88 -10.70
CA GLY A 535 28.10 10.79 -9.91
C GLY A 535 29.20 10.07 -10.70
N GLY A 536 29.93 9.17 -10.06
CA GLY A 536 30.89 8.27 -10.71
C GLY A 536 30.18 7.12 -11.46
N ASN A 537 30.95 6.08 -11.81
CA ASN A 537 30.49 4.94 -12.62
C ASN A 537 29.76 3.85 -11.82
N GLY A 538 29.29 4.11 -10.61
CA GLY A 538 28.62 3.13 -9.75
C GLY A 538 27.35 2.50 -10.34
N HIS A 539 26.76 3.11 -11.36
CA HIS A 539 25.60 2.60 -12.08
C HIS A 539 25.93 1.50 -13.11
N GLN A 540 27.23 1.19 -13.35
CA GLN A 540 27.66 0.22 -14.34
C GLN A 540 28.75 -0.70 -13.84
N ALA A 541 28.83 -1.90 -14.41
CA ALA A 541 29.89 -2.87 -14.19
C ALA A 541 30.29 -3.55 -15.50
N THR A 542 31.52 -4.09 -15.57
CA THR A 542 32.01 -4.79 -16.75
C THR A 542 32.45 -6.20 -16.34
N VAL A 543 31.98 -7.19 -17.07
CA VAL A 543 32.37 -8.59 -16.92
C VAL A 543 33.15 -9.04 -18.16
N ARG A 544 34.08 -9.98 -17.98
CA ARG A 544 34.98 -10.49 -19.04
C ARG A 544 35.06 -12.00 -19.02
N TRP A 545 35.10 -12.60 -20.21
CA TRP A 545 35.35 -14.03 -20.39
C TRP A 545 36.34 -14.25 -21.53
N ILE A 546 37.14 -15.31 -21.41
CA ILE A 546 38.01 -15.79 -22.49
C ILE A 546 37.32 -16.99 -23.13
N ILE A 547 37.04 -16.88 -24.42
CA ILE A 547 36.36 -17.89 -25.23
C ILE A 547 37.35 -18.45 -26.24
N ARG A 548 37.35 -19.76 -26.43
CA ARG A 548 38.18 -20.46 -27.46
C ARG A 548 37.25 -21.06 -28.51
N GLY A 549 37.62 -20.87 -29.78
CA GLY A 549 36.87 -21.38 -30.92
C GLY A 549 35.69 -20.50 -31.36
N GLU A 550 34.99 -20.94 -32.38
CA GLU A 550 33.81 -20.32 -32.95
C GLU A 550 32.52 -20.86 -32.32
N GLY A 551 31.45 -20.05 -32.27
CA GLY A 551 30.17 -20.51 -31.75
C GLY A 551 29.33 -19.40 -31.17
N GLU A 552 28.38 -19.79 -30.32
CA GLU A 552 27.47 -18.87 -29.64
C GLU A 552 27.76 -18.81 -28.14
N VAL A 553 27.73 -17.59 -27.61
CA VAL A 553 27.83 -17.31 -26.20
C VAL A 553 26.55 -16.64 -25.75
N LYS A 554 25.84 -17.25 -24.83
CA LYS A 554 24.64 -16.67 -24.23
C LYS A 554 24.98 -16.11 -22.84
N VAL A 555 24.83 -14.80 -22.68
CA VAL A 555 25.09 -14.08 -21.43
C VAL A 555 23.76 -13.78 -20.75
N HIS A 556 23.68 -14.11 -19.46
CA HIS A 556 22.55 -13.85 -18.59
C HIS A 556 22.97 -12.90 -17.47
N ILE A 557 22.29 -11.79 -17.32
CA ILE A 557 22.52 -10.78 -16.29
C ILE A 557 21.25 -10.64 -15.44
N GLY A 558 21.37 -10.74 -14.13
CA GLY A 558 20.21 -10.66 -13.25
C GLY A 558 20.57 -10.61 -11.77
N GLY A 559 19.58 -10.76 -10.91
CA GLY A 559 19.70 -10.81 -9.47
C GLY A 559 18.38 -11.19 -8.81
N SER A 560 18.39 -11.42 -7.51
CA SER A 560 17.21 -11.87 -6.75
C SER A 560 15.98 -10.96 -6.89
N ARG A 561 16.19 -9.67 -7.17
CA ARG A 561 15.12 -8.67 -7.29
C ARG A 561 14.82 -8.22 -8.71
N LEU A 562 15.74 -8.45 -9.64
CA LEU A 562 15.78 -7.74 -10.93
C LEU A 562 15.24 -8.56 -12.10
N GLY A 563 15.01 -9.87 -11.86
CA GLY A 563 14.79 -10.79 -12.98
C GLY A 563 16.06 -10.98 -13.79
N GLN A 564 15.92 -11.29 -15.07
CA GLN A 564 17.03 -11.65 -15.94
C GLN A 564 16.96 -10.95 -17.31
N VAL A 565 18.08 -10.34 -17.73
CA VAL A 565 18.32 -9.85 -19.09
C VAL A 565 19.30 -10.79 -19.78
N THR A 566 18.98 -11.19 -21.01
CA THR A 566 19.77 -12.18 -21.75
C THR A 566 20.19 -11.58 -23.11
N ARG A 567 21.43 -11.90 -23.54
CA ARG A 567 21.94 -11.61 -24.87
C ARG A 567 22.72 -12.79 -25.44
N THR A 568 22.45 -13.15 -26.69
CA THR A 568 23.24 -14.13 -27.45
C THR A 568 24.25 -13.36 -28.32
N ILE A 569 25.49 -13.84 -28.34
CA ILE A 569 26.63 -13.21 -29.00
C ILE A 569 27.32 -14.28 -29.86
N SER A 570 27.53 -14.04 -31.14
CA SER A 570 28.24 -14.93 -32.06
C SER A 570 29.75 -14.66 -31.97
N ILE A 571 30.54 -15.70 -31.78
CA ILE A 571 32.00 -15.66 -31.82
C ILE A 571 32.42 -16.14 -33.21
N PRO A 572 33.10 -15.31 -34.04
CA PRO A 572 33.48 -15.67 -35.40
C PRO A 572 34.66 -16.66 -35.44
N ASP A 573 34.77 -17.41 -36.55
CA ASP A 573 35.85 -18.41 -36.75
C ASP A 573 37.23 -17.75 -36.95
N HIS A 574 37.28 -16.66 -37.71
CA HIS A 574 38.50 -15.90 -37.94
C HIS A 574 38.37 -14.43 -37.63
N PRO A 575 39.41 -13.78 -37.10
CA PRO A 575 39.41 -12.34 -36.95
C PRO A 575 39.32 -11.71 -38.36
N THR A 576 38.21 -11.04 -38.64
CA THR A 576 38.11 -10.20 -39.86
C THR A 576 39.22 -9.15 -39.77
N PRO A 577 40.05 -8.93 -40.85
CA PRO A 577 41.11 -7.92 -40.83
C PRO A 577 40.52 -6.59 -40.36
N ALA A 578 41.11 -5.98 -39.36
CA ALA A 578 40.62 -4.76 -38.71
C ALA A 578 40.49 -3.64 -39.74
N ALA A 579 39.29 -3.30 -40.16
CA ALA A 579 38.97 -1.91 -40.44
C ALA A 579 39.13 -1.17 -39.09
N SER A 580 39.92 -0.11 -39.03
CA SER A 580 40.21 0.72 -37.88
C SER A 580 38.91 1.29 -37.28
N GLY A 581 38.19 0.50 -36.48
CA GLY A 581 36.92 0.81 -35.88
C GLY A 581 36.47 -0.37 -35.00
N SER A 582 36.06 -0.11 -33.80
CA SER A 582 35.56 -1.06 -32.81
C SER A 582 34.44 -1.93 -33.39
N HIS A 583 34.64 -3.26 -33.50
CA HIS A 583 33.58 -4.19 -33.88
C HIS A 583 32.58 -4.33 -32.73
N THR A 584 31.36 -3.89 -32.95
CA THR A 584 30.20 -4.26 -32.12
C THR A 584 29.67 -5.59 -32.67
N CYS A 585 29.59 -6.62 -31.83
CA CYS A 585 28.90 -7.86 -32.15
C CYS A 585 27.39 -7.59 -32.25
N SER A 586 26.78 -7.96 -33.36
CA SER A 586 25.33 -7.84 -33.60
C SER A 586 24.54 -8.88 -32.79
#